data_e3c1fe034cd367f20fe6f2f130f894b2
#
_entry.id   e3c1fe034cd367f20fe6f2f130f894b2
#
_cell.length_a   1.000
_cell.length_b   1.000
_cell.length_c   1.000
_cell.angle_alpha   90.00
_cell.angle_beta   90.00
_cell.angle_gamma   90.00
#
_symmetry.space_group_name_H-M   'P 1'
#
loop_
_entity.id
_entity.type
_entity.pdbx_description
1 polymer ?
#
loop_
_entity_poly.entity_id
_entity_poly.type
_entity_poly.pdbx_seq_one_letter_code
_entity_poly.pdbx_strand_id
1 'polypeptide(L)'
;MPSSFAANLPGMPPILDRNNVYAADKPNNFAATVKGFPALVYVPNTQSNTVQVYDQKTYKLLRTVKVAREPQHVVPSYDLKTLYANSDLGNSLMPFDAKTGKPGKRIPLLDPYNLYFTPNGKYAVVMQERLKQIAFADPHTFKIIKTLKTNCAGVNHADWSADGNYFVASCEFSGTIIEVDTVKMKIIHSQFIPDSKAKHSSSHHDGMPNLGPQPQDVKISPDGKTFYIADMMSDGIWTMPAPWGKLTYINTGFGAHGLYVTRDAQKLIITNRDDSSISILQFSDNKIIAKWKIPGNSSPDMGGVSADGNSFWVSGRYDNAIYQISLEDGHLIKKIKTDKGPHGLAVWPQPGRYSLGHTGIMR
;
A
#
# COMPACT_ATOMS: atom_id res chain seq x y z
N MET A 1 -17.49 -22.01 -22.98
CA MET A 1 -17.20 -22.96 -21.89
C MET A 1 -17.23 -22.17 -20.60
N PRO A 2 -17.89 -22.62 -19.53
CA PRO A 2 -17.82 -21.89 -18.26
C PRO A 2 -16.36 -21.94 -17.80
N SER A 3 -15.77 -20.78 -17.52
CA SER A 3 -14.46 -20.66 -16.89
C SER A 3 -14.55 -21.38 -15.54
N SER A 4 -13.83 -22.49 -15.40
CA SER A 4 -13.62 -23.09 -14.09
C SER A 4 -12.85 -22.07 -13.27
N PHE A 5 -13.53 -21.41 -12.33
CA PHE A 5 -12.82 -20.58 -11.35
C PHE A 5 -11.81 -21.47 -10.65
N ALA A 6 -10.56 -21.03 -10.63
CA ALA A 6 -9.55 -21.71 -9.84
C ALA A 6 -10.04 -21.82 -8.38
N ALA A 7 -9.71 -22.92 -7.72
CA ALA A 7 -10.05 -23.07 -6.30
C ALA A 7 -9.30 -21.98 -5.51
N ASN A 8 -9.97 -21.43 -4.50
CA ASN A 8 -9.34 -20.46 -3.61
C ASN A 8 -8.11 -21.05 -2.91
N LEU A 9 -7.18 -20.19 -2.55
CA LEU A 9 -6.01 -20.53 -1.73
C LEU A 9 -6.48 -21.34 -0.49
N PRO A 10 -5.92 -22.55 -0.25
CA PRO A 10 -6.32 -23.37 0.90
C PRO A 10 -6.17 -22.61 2.23
N GLY A 11 -7.25 -22.62 3.04
CA GLY A 11 -7.32 -21.93 4.32
C GLY A 11 -7.68 -20.44 4.25
N MET A 12 -7.85 -19.89 3.06
CA MET A 12 -8.35 -18.52 2.90
C MET A 12 -9.81 -18.43 3.38
N PRO A 13 -10.19 -17.35 4.12
CA PRO A 13 -11.58 -17.13 4.47
C PRO A 13 -12.49 -17.07 3.24
N PRO A 14 -13.74 -17.51 3.33
CA PRO A 14 -14.68 -17.52 2.20
C PRO A 14 -14.80 -16.12 1.56
N ILE A 15 -14.78 -16.07 0.23
CA ILE A 15 -15.04 -14.85 -0.53
C ILE A 15 -16.50 -14.46 -0.31
N LEU A 16 -16.74 -13.22 0.14
CA LEU A 16 -18.10 -12.72 0.42
C LEU A 16 -18.88 -12.40 -0.85
N ASP A 17 -18.17 -11.84 -1.85
CA ASP A 17 -18.73 -11.50 -3.15
C ASP A 17 -17.67 -11.74 -4.22
N ARG A 18 -17.98 -12.59 -5.19
CA ARG A 18 -17.06 -12.94 -6.29
C ARG A 18 -16.81 -11.78 -7.26
N ASN A 19 -17.68 -10.77 -7.26
CA ASN A 19 -17.55 -9.58 -8.07
C ASN A 19 -16.97 -8.39 -7.29
N ASN A 20 -16.68 -8.56 -6.01
CA ASN A 20 -16.09 -7.50 -5.19
C ASN A 20 -15.20 -8.06 -4.08
N VAL A 21 -13.90 -8.09 -4.33
CA VAL A 21 -12.89 -8.52 -3.34
C VAL A 21 -12.85 -7.62 -2.10
N TYR A 22 -13.39 -6.40 -2.19
CA TYR A 22 -13.49 -5.41 -1.11
C TYR A 22 -14.88 -5.41 -0.44
N ALA A 23 -15.68 -6.46 -0.62
CA ALA A 23 -17.05 -6.50 -0.09
C ALA A 23 -17.13 -6.36 1.43
N ALA A 24 -16.06 -6.68 2.15
CA ALA A 24 -15.95 -6.48 3.59
C ALA A 24 -15.58 -5.03 3.99
N ASP A 25 -15.05 -4.22 3.08
CA ASP A 25 -14.44 -2.92 3.37
C ASP A 25 -15.44 -1.75 3.34
N LYS A 26 -16.74 -2.05 3.36
CA LYS A 26 -17.83 -1.07 3.40
C LYS A 26 -17.66 -0.10 4.57
N PRO A 27 -18.18 1.14 4.45
CA PRO A 27 -18.04 2.14 5.50
C PRO A 27 -18.37 1.60 6.90
N ASN A 28 -17.43 1.76 7.84
CA ASN A 28 -17.56 1.37 9.25
C ASN A 28 -17.86 -0.13 9.49
N ASN A 29 -17.67 -0.99 8.50
CA ASN A 29 -17.87 -2.44 8.64
C ASN A 29 -16.66 -3.10 9.33
N PHE A 30 -16.51 -2.85 10.62
CA PHE A 30 -15.37 -3.32 11.40
C PHE A 30 -15.47 -4.79 11.78
N ALA A 31 -14.36 -5.52 11.70
CA ALA A 31 -14.23 -6.81 12.37
C ALA A 31 -14.47 -6.66 13.89
N ALA A 32 -14.99 -7.71 14.52
CA ALA A 32 -15.24 -7.72 15.97
C ALA A 32 -13.97 -7.37 16.79
N THR A 33 -12.80 -7.78 16.30
CA THR A 33 -11.49 -7.51 16.92
C THR A 33 -11.22 -6.02 17.12
N VAL A 34 -11.62 -5.17 16.19
CA VAL A 34 -11.28 -3.73 16.20
C VAL A 34 -12.47 -2.82 16.49
N LYS A 35 -13.64 -3.39 16.71
CA LYS A 35 -14.84 -2.60 17.05
C LYS A 35 -14.62 -1.83 18.35
N GLY A 36 -14.81 -0.50 18.29
CA GLY A 36 -14.62 0.39 19.42
C GLY A 36 -13.16 0.76 19.71
N PHE A 37 -12.23 0.45 18.83
CA PHE A 37 -10.87 0.99 18.93
C PHE A 37 -10.85 2.50 18.63
N PRO A 38 -9.92 3.27 19.24
CA PRO A 38 -9.79 4.69 18.95
C PRO A 38 -9.38 4.91 17.49
N ALA A 39 -9.95 5.95 16.87
CA ALA A 39 -9.61 6.35 15.51
C ALA A 39 -8.29 7.12 15.49
N LEU A 40 -7.23 6.50 14.99
CA LEU A 40 -5.85 7.01 15.02
C LEU A 40 -5.23 7.02 13.62
N VAL A 41 -4.23 7.88 13.42
CA VAL A 41 -3.33 7.85 12.26
C VAL A 41 -1.91 7.63 12.74
N TYR A 42 -1.26 6.60 12.21
CA TYR A 42 0.14 6.28 12.49
C TYR A 42 1.00 6.74 11.34
N VAL A 43 1.95 7.61 11.60
CA VAL A 43 2.79 8.26 10.59
C VAL A 43 4.25 7.88 10.81
N PRO A 44 4.81 6.98 9.98
CA PRO A 44 6.24 6.70 10.00
C PRO A 44 6.98 7.86 9.31
N ASN A 45 8.03 8.38 9.96
CA ASN A 45 8.84 9.50 9.48
C ASN A 45 10.25 8.98 9.17
N THR A 46 10.51 8.72 7.89
CA THR A 46 11.70 8.00 7.42
C THR A 46 13.01 8.67 7.79
N GLN A 47 13.08 10.00 7.72
CA GLN A 47 14.28 10.77 8.01
C GLN A 47 14.45 11.07 9.51
N SER A 48 13.37 11.09 10.28
CA SER A 48 13.42 11.35 11.72
C SER A 48 13.51 10.08 12.57
N ASN A 49 13.32 8.90 11.97
CA ASN A 49 13.31 7.61 12.67
C ASN A 49 12.27 7.57 13.79
N THR A 50 11.09 8.10 13.52
CA THR A 50 9.97 8.15 14.46
C THR A 50 8.69 7.61 13.83
N VAL A 51 7.77 7.19 14.71
CA VAL A 51 6.35 7.02 14.36
C VAL A 51 5.56 7.98 15.23
N GLN A 52 4.82 8.88 14.60
CA GLN A 52 3.89 9.78 15.26
C GLN A 52 2.48 9.22 15.19
N VAL A 53 1.73 9.33 16.30
CA VAL A 53 0.35 8.84 16.39
C VAL A 53 -0.57 10.01 16.67
N TYR A 54 -1.52 10.24 15.78
CA TYR A 54 -2.47 11.33 15.85
C TYR A 54 -3.90 10.80 16.07
N ASP A 55 -4.69 11.54 16.80
CA ASP A 55 -6.14 11.32 16.91
C ASP A 55 -6.84 11.89 15.65
N GLN A 56 -7.66 11.08 14.98
CA GLN A 56 -8.30 11.48 13.72
C GLN A 56 -9.32 12.60 13.89
N LYS A 57 -9.99 12.69 15.05
CA LYS A 57 -11.06 13.65 15.30
C LYS A 57 -10.54 15.00 15.77
N THR A 58 -9.54 14.97 16.68
CA THR A 58 -9.01 16.18 17.31
C THR A 58 -7.75 16.70 16.64
N TYR A 59 -7.14 15.89 15.77
CA TYR A 59 -5.86 16.13 15.09
C TYR A 59 -4.68 16.29 16.05
N LYS A 60 -4.85 15.95 17.32
CA LYS A 60 -3.81 16.07 18.33
C LYS A 60 -2.76 14.97 18.16
N LEU A 61 -1.49 15.35 18.24
CA LEU A 61 -0.39 14.42 18.40
C LEU A 61 -0.50 13.79 19.79
N LEU A 62 -0.73 12.48 19.85
CA LEU A 62 -0.86 11.73 21.09
C LEU A 62 0.50 11.21 21.58
N ARG A 63 1.39 10.84 20.66
CA ARG A 63 2.73 10.36 20.98
C ARG A 63 3.66 10.40 19.78
N THR A 64 4.96 10.48 20.10
CA THR A 64 6.06 10.23 19.16
C THR A 64 6.90 9.08 19.70
N VAL A 65 7.07 8.03 18.92
CA VAL A 65 7.85 6.84 19.29
C VAL A 65 9.11 6.78 18.44
N LYS A 66 10.29 6.73 19.08
CA LYS A 66 11.54 6.46 18.38
C LYS A 66 11.56 5.00 17.92
N VAL A 67 11.83 4.78 16.65
CA VAL A 67 11.95 3.46 16.05
C VAL A 67 13.35 3.28 15.46
N ALA A 68 13.60 2.18 14.78
CA ALA A 68 14.88 1.99 14.10
C ALA A 68 14.96 2.85 12.83
N ARG A 69 16.14 2.85 12.20
CA ARG A 69 16.45 3.73 11.07
C ARG A 69 15.51 3.47 9.89
N GLU A 70 15.00 4.55 9.33
CA GLU A 70 14.18 4.60 8.11
C GLU A 70 12.90 3.75 8.20
N PRO A 71 11.92 4.17 9.05
CA PRO A 71 10.61 3.53 9.06
C PRO A 71 9.84 3.89 7.79
N GLN A 72 9.48 2.88 6.97
CA GLN A 72 8.80 3.08 5.69
C GLN A 72 7.27 3.04 5.83
N HIS A 73 6.72 1.99 6.41
CA HIS A 73 5.28 1.78 6.49
C HIS A 73 4.84 1.42 7.91
N VAL A 74 3.57 1.69 8.22
CA VAL A 74 2.87 1.09 9.36
C VAL A 74 1.80 0.14 8.83
N VAL A 75 1.91 -1.12 9.21
CA VAL A 75 1.19 -2.24 8.60
C VAL A 75 0.36 -2.98 9.64
N PRO A 76 -0.97 -3.12 9.48
CA PRO A 76 -1.78 -3.97 10.33
C PRO A 76 -1.44 -5.45 10.17
N SER A 77 -1.36 -6.20 11.28
CA SER A 77 -1.28 -7.66 11.26
C SER A 77 -2.51 -8.29 10.63
N TYR A 78 -2.38 -9.53 10.14
CA TYR A 78 -3.49 -10.28 9.55
C TYR A 78 -4.72 -10.35 10.47
N ASP A 79 -4.50 -10.59 11.76
CA ASP A 79 -5.53 -10.75 12.79
C ASP A 79 -5.99 -9.41 13.41
N LEU A 80 -5.48 -8.28 12.93
CA LEU A 80 -5.84 -6.92 13.33
C LEU A 80 -5.50 -6.56 14.79
N LYS A 81 -4.64 -7.32 15.47
CA LYS A 81 -4.28 -7.09 16.87
C LYS A 81 -3.03 -6.26 17.08
N THR A 82 -2.21 -6.15 16.04
CA THR A 82 -0.92 -5.44 16.09
C THR A 82 -0.74 -4.57 14.85
N LEU A 83 -0.11 -3.42 15.00
CA LEU A 83 0.41 -2.64 13.89
C LEU A 83 1.93 -2.73 13.93
N TYR A 84 2.57 -2.92 12.78
CA TYR A 84 4.03 -3.00 12.67
C TYR A 84 4.58 -1.80 11.91
N ALA A 85 5.49 -1.03 12.52
CA ALA A 85 6.29 -0.08 11.77
C ALA A 85 7.54 -0.78 11.24
N ASN A 86 7.70 -0.76 9.92
CA ASN A 86 8.78 -1.44 9.21
C ASN A 86 9.97 -0.48 9.10
N SER A 87 11.07 -0.77 9.79
CA SER A 87 12.30 0.02 9.68
C SER A 87 13.29 -0.69 8.77
N ASP A 88 13.31 -0.25 7.51
CA ASP A 88 14.07 -0.86 6.43
C ASP A 88 15.58 -0.90 6.74
N LEU A 89 16.26 0.24 6.76
CA LEU A 89 17.68 0.31 7.09
C LEU A 89 17.96 -0.05 8.56
N GLY A 90 16.94 0.02 9.41
CA GLY A 90 17.02 -0.38 10.80
C GLY A 90 16.86 -1.88 11.05
N ASN A 91 16.59 -2.67 9.99
CA ASN A 91 16.44 -4.13 10.03
C ASN A 91 15.55 -4.62 11.17
N SER A 92 14.35 -4.04 11.30
CA SER A 92 13.44 -4.42 12.40
C SER A 92 12.01 -3.97 12.17
N LEU A 93 11.11 -4.61 12.90
CA LEU A 93 9.74 -4.18 13.09
C LEU A 93 9.57 -3.61 14.49
N MET A 94 8.83 -2.50 14.62
CA MET A 94 8.32 -1.99 15.90
C MET A 94 6.82 -2.32 15.99
N PRO A 95 6.42 -3.26 16.85
CA PRO A 95 5.00 -3.56 17.05
C PRO A 95 4.34 -2.47 17.91
N PHE A 96 3.08 -2.19 17.58
CA PHE A 96 2.19 -1.37 18.40
C PHE A 96 0.94 -2.19 18.71
N ASP A 97 0.49 -2.17 19.94
CA ASP A 97 -0.81 -2.71 20.30
C ASP A 97 -1.91 -1.95 19.56
N ALA A 98 -2.72 -2.65 18.78
CA ALA A 98 -3.65 -2.05 17.83
C ALA A 98 -4.79 -1.27 18.52
N LYS A 99 -5.12 -1.59 19.78
CA LYS A 99 -6.16 -0.91 20.56
C LYS A 99 -5.63 0.33 21.27
N THR A 100 -4.45 0.24 21.86
CA THR A 100 -3.91 1.31 22.73
C THR A 100 -2.86 2.18 22.04
N GLY A 101 -2.32 1.72 20.90
CA GLY A 101 -1.22 2.35 20.20
C GLY A 101 0.10 2.35 20.98
N LYS A 102 0.23 1.56 22.06
CA LYS A 102 1.47 1.46 22.83
C LYS A 102 2.51 0.63 22.06
N PRO A 103 3.78 1.09 22.00
CA PRO A 103 4.84 0.31 21.38
C PRO A 103 5.19 -0.90 22.24
N GLY A 104 5.52 -2.01 21.57
CA GLY A 104 6.04 -3.22 22.18
C GLY A 104 7.56 -3.34 22.04
N LYS A 105 8.06 -4.57 22.15
CA LYS A 105 9.48 -4.88 21.97
C LYS A 105 9.82 -5.00 20.49
N ARG A 106 10.90 -4.34 20.06
CA ARG A 106 11.41 -4.42 18.67
C ARG A 106 11.70 -5.87 18.28
N ILE A 107 11.31 -6.24 17.05
CA ILE A 107 11.52 -7.55 16.46
C ILE A 107 12.59 -7.42 15.38
N PRO A 108 13.74 -8.12 15.47
CA PRO A 108 14.74 -8.14 14.41
C PRO A 108 14.18 -8.79 13.14
N LEU A 109 14.32 -8.10 12.01
CA LEU A 109 13.94 -8.60 10.69
C LEU A 109 14.75 -7.85 9.65
N LEU A 110 15.49 -8.57 8.80
CA LEU A 110 16.34 -7.94 7.81
C LEU A 110 15.52 -7.26 6.71
N ASP A 111 15.89 -6.02 6.39
CA ASP A 111 15.41 -5.29 5.21
C ASP A 111 13.88 -5.30 5.02
N PRO A 112 13.07 -4.99 6.04
CA PRO A 112 11.62 -5.03 5.91
C PRO A 112 11.10 -3.73 5.27
N TYR A 113 11.32 -3.55 3.95
CA TYR A 113 10.78 -2.38 3.28
C TYR A 113 9.26 -2.35 3.39
N ASN A 114 8.60 -3.46 3.04
CA ASN A 114 7.16 -3.60 3.21
C ASN A 114 6.79 -4.97 3.78
N LEU A 115 5.63 -5.05 4.40
CA LEU A 115 5.10 -6.24 5.07
C LEU A 115 3.70 -6.55 4.59
N TYR A 116 3.50 -7.78 4.20
CA TYR A 116 2.23 -8.32 3.77
C TYR A 116 1.89 -9.61 4.50
N PHE A 117 0.66 -10.11 4.32
CA PHE A 117 0.22 -11.41 4.80
C PHE A 117 -0.50 -12.15 3.70
N THR A 118 -0.25 -13.46 3.57
CA THR A 118 -1.01 -14.29 2.62
C THR A 118 -2.49 -14.29 2.96
N PRO A 119 -3.41 -14.40 1.97
CA PRO A 119 -4.86 -14.32 2.20
C PRO A 119 -5.43 -15.38 3.15
N ASN A 120 -4.69 -16.44 3.41
CA ASN A 120 -5.03 -17.46 4.43
C ASN A 120 -4.35 -17.21 5.80
N GLY A 121 -3.64 -16.10 5.97
CA GLY A 121 -2.93 -15.75 7.20
C GLY A 121 -1.77 -16.67 7.57
N LYS A 122 -1.40 -17.60 6.69
CA LYS A 122 -0.38 -18.61 7.02
C LYS A 122 1.04 -18.06 7.05
N TYR A 123 1.33 -17.03 6.25
CA TYR A 123 2.66 -16.45 6.14
C TYR A 123 2.61 -14.93 6.19
N ALA A 124 3.59 -14.34 6.85
CA ALA A 124 4.02 -12.98 6.60
C ALA A 124 4.91 -12.98 5.36
N VAL A 125 4.74 -11.98 4.48
CA VAL A 125 5.49 -11.81 3.24
C VAL A 125 6.23 -10.48 3.33
N VAL A 126 7.55 -10.54 3.44
CA VAL A 126 8.40 -9.37 3.65
C VAL A 126 9.09 -9.02 2.34
N MET A 127 8.85 -7.81 1.85
CA MET A 127 9.57 -7.27 0.71
C MET A 127 10.91 -6.75 1.19
N GLN A 128 11.98 -7.42 0.80
CA GLN A 128 13.35 -7.11 1.16
C GLN A 128 14.03 -6.45 -0.04
N GLU A 129 13.76 -5.16 -0.20
CA GLU A 129 14.05 -4.37 -1.39
C GLU A 129 15.53 -4.35 -1.77
N ARG A 130 16.40 -4.00 -0.81
CA ARG A 130 17.87 -3.92 -1.00
C ARG A 130 18.48 -5.29 -1.24
N LEU A 131 17.91 -6.33 -0.62
CA LEU A 131 18.38 -7.71 -0.74
C LEU A 131 17.86 -8.39 -2.01
N LYS A 132 17.00 -7.73 -2.78
CA LYS A 132 16.38 -8.26 -4.01
C LYS A 132 15.75 -9.62 -3.77
N GLN A 133 14.88 -9.70 -2.75
CA GLN A 133 14.25 -10.97 -2.38
C GLN A 133 12.93 -10.74 -1.63
N ILE A 134 12.12 -11.77 -1.61
CA ILE A 134 10.88 -11.84 -0.83
C ILE A 134 11.09 -12.92 0.23
N ALA A 135 10.86 -12.58 1.50
CA ALA A 135 10.92 -13.56 2.58
C ALA A 135 9.51 -13.95 3.02
N PHE A 136 9.25 -15.26 3.06
CA PHE A 136 8.06 -15.84 3.68
C PHE A 136 8.42 -16.24 5.10
N ALA A 137 7.68 -15.73 6.07
CA ALA A 137 7.95 -15.90 7.49
C ALA A 137 6.71 -16.38 8.24
N ASP A 138 6.92 -16.91 9.43
CA ASP A 138 5.83 -17.12 10.37
C ASP A 138 5.19 -15.76 10.73
N PRO A 139 3.86 -15.60 10.68
CA PRO A 139 3.20 -14.30 10.81
C PRO A 139 3.21 -13.73 12.23
N HIS A 140 3.61 -14.50 13.23
CA HIS A 140 3.66 -14.09 14.64
C HIS A 140 5.08 -13.88 15.16
N THR A 141 6.00 -14.76 14.76
CA THR A 141 7.40 -14.73 15.24
C THR A 141 8.35 -14.09 14.26
N PHE A 142 7.95 -13.91 13.01
CA PHE A 142 8.76 -13.45 11.87
C PHE A 142 10.00 -14.31 11.60
N LYS A 143 10.01 -15.55 12.09
CA LYS A 143 11.03 -16.52 11.72
C LYS A 143 10.89 -16.85 10.23
N ILE A 144 11.97 -16.63 9.47
CA ILE A 144 11.98 -16.89 8.02
C ILE A 144 11.84 -18.40 7.77
N ILE A 145 10.89 -18.73 6.91
CA ILE A 145 10.60 -20.11 6.48
C ILE A 145 11.21 -20.35 5.10
N LYS A 146 11.07 -19.37 4.20
CA LYS A 146 11.63 -19.44 2.84
C LYS A 146 11.99 -18.04 2.35
N THR A 147 13.07 -17.97 1.59
CA THR A 147 13.49 -16.77 0.86
C THR A 147 13.40 -17.03 -0.63
N LEU A 148 12.77 -16.13 -1.36
CA LEU A 148 12.67 -16.13 -2.81
C LEU A 148 13.53 -15.01 -3.37
N LYS A 149 14.62 -15.33 -4.03
CA LYS A 149 15.42 -14.34 -4.77
C LYS A 149 14.62 -13.83 -5.96
N THR A 150 14.64 -12.51 -6.15
CA THR A 150 14.03 -11.88 -7.32
C THR A 150 15.12 -11.57 -8.36
N ASN A 151 14.75 -11.70 -9.64
CA ASN A 151 15.63 -11.31 -10.75
C ASN A 151 15.54 -9.81 -11.06
N CYS A 152 14.90 -9.05 -10.18
CA CYS A 152 14.65 -7.62 -10.31
C CYS A 152 15.13 -6.88 -9.06
N ALA A 153 15.36 -5.59 -9.17
CA ALA A 153 15.79 -4.71 -8.09
C ALA A 153 14.64 -3.86 -7.60
N GLY A 154 14.56 -3.66 -6.28
CA GLY A 154 13.56 -2.79 -5.68
C GLY A 154 12.19 -3.45 -5.53
N VAL A 155 12.12 -4.74 -5.15
CA VAL A 155 10.84 -5.39 -4.87
C VAL A 155 10.20 -4.77 -3.63
N ASN A 156 9.04 -4.09 -3.77
CA ASN A 156 8.51 -3.26 -2.71
C ASN A 156 6.99 -3.32 -2.48
N HIS A 157 6.16 -3.25 -3.51
CA HIS A 157 4.70 -3.24 -3.37
C HIS A 157 4.05 -4.45 -4.02
N ALA A 158 2.89 -4.89 -3.50
CA ALA A 158 2.15 -6.03 -4.04
C ALA A 158 0.65 -6.01 -3.69
N ASP A 159 -0.15 -6.69 -4.50
CA ASP A 159 -1.51 -7.11 -4.12
C ASP A 159 -1.81 -8.51 -4.67
N TRP A 160 -2.77 -9.20 -4.01
CA TRP A 160 -3.15 -10.58 -4.32
C TRP A 160 -4.26 -10.66 -5.34
N SER A 161 -4.22 -11.76 -6.12
CA SER A 161 -5.37 -12.20 -6.91
C SER A 161 -6.60 -12.43 -6.02
N ALA A 162 -7.79 -12.36 -6.63
CA ALA A 162 -9.05 -12.53 -5.90
C ALA A 162 -9.17 -13.89 -5.19
N ASP A 163 -8.60 -14.94 -5.77
CA ASP A 163 -8.55 -16.30 -5.22
C ASP A 163 -7.37 -16.55 -4.26
N GLY A 164 -6.46 -15.58 -4.13
CA GLY A 164 -5.30 -15.63 -3.25
C GLY A 164 -4.16 -16.52 -3.73
N ASN A 165 -4.26 -17.14 -4.90
CA ASN A 165 -3.29 -18.13 -5.37
C ASN A 165 -1.96 -17.53 -5.83
N TYR A 166 -1.96 -16.25 -6.20
CA TYR A 166 -0.76 -15.51 -6.58
C TYR A 166 -0.88 -14.05 -6.18
N PHE A 167 0.21 -13.34 -6.23
CA PHE A 167 0.26 -11.90 -6.12
C PHE A 167 1.15 -11.30 -7.20
N VAL A 168 0.86 -10.06 -7.57
CA VAL A 168 1.71 -9.25 -8.45
C VAL A 168 2.49 -8.28 -7.59
N ALA A 169 3.81 -8.19 -7.81
CA ALA A 169 4.69 -7.27 -7.10
C ALA A 169 5.47 -6.39 -8.06
N SER A 170 5.69 -5.15 -7.65
CA SER A 170 6.52 -4.17 -8.35
C SER A 170 7.98 -4.31 -7.95
N CYS A 171 8.87 -4.03 -8.92
CA CYS A 171 10.31 -3.95 -8.73
C CYS A 171 10.77 -2.58 -9.26
N GLU A 172 10.75 -1.60 -8.38
CA GLU A 172 10.92 -0.17 -8.67
C GLU A 172 12.17 0.13 -9.49
N PHE A 173 13.34 -0.34 -9.02
CA PHE A 173 14.64 0.05 -9.60
C PHE A 173 15.02 -0.72 -10.87
N SER A 174 14.20 -1.63 -11.33
CA SER A 174 14.40 -2.37 -12.59
C SER A 174 13.24 -2.23 -13.57
N GLY A 175 12.24 -1.39 -13.27
CA GLY A 175 11.09 -1.17 -14.16
C GLY A 175 10.30 -2.44 -14.46
N THR A 176 10.25 -3.37 -13.51
CA THR A 176 9.72 -4.73 -13.73
C THR A 176 8.56 -5.02 -12.78
N ILE A 177 7.61 -5.81 -13.22
CA ILE A 177 6.63 -6.47 -12.36
C ILE A 177 6.82 -7.97 -12.40
N ILE A 178 6.54 -8.63 -11.29
CA ILE A 178 6.63 -10.09 -11.14
C ILE A 178 5.32 -10.64 -10.61
N GLU A 179 4.97 -11.86 -11.05
CA GLU A 179 3.89 -12.65 -10.47
C GLU A 179 4.49 -13.79 -9.66
N VAL A 180 4.00 -13.95 -8.45
CA VAL A 180 4.49 -14.95 -7.50
C VAL A 180 3.38 -15.90 -7.09
N ASP A 181 3.57 -17.20 -7.31
CA ASP A 181 2.68 -18.27 -6.81
C ASP A 181 2.77 -18.33 -5.28
N THR A 182 1.63 -18.10 -4.60
CA THR A 182 1.54 -18.02 -3.14
C THR A 182 1.85 -19.37 -2.47
N VAL A 183 1.45 -20.48 -3.10
CA VAL A 183 1.61 -21.84 -2.53
C VAL A 183 3.03 -22.36 -2.76
N LYS A 184 3.49 -22.29 -4.01
CA LYS A 184 4.82 -22.78 -4.40
C LYS A 184 5.94 -21.84 -3.99
N MET A 185 5.59 -20.58 -3.65
CA MET A 185 6.54 -19.51 -3.30
C MET A 185 7.64 -19.39 -4.36
N LYS A 186 7.22 -19.15 -5.61
CA LYS A 186 8.11 -19.00 -6.75
C LYS A 186 7.58 -17.97 -7.72
N ILE A 187 8.46 -17.26 -8.40
CA ILE A 187 8.10 -16.38 -9.52
C ILE A 187 7.62 -17.26 -10.67
N ILE A 188 6.46 -16.94 -11.23
CA ILE A 188 5.86 -17.63 -12.37
C ILE A 188 5.86 -16.77 -13.62
N HIS A 189 5.77 -15.46 -13.48
CA HIS A 189 5.92 -14.51 -14.58
C HIS A 189 6.76 -13.31 -14.17
N SER A 190 7.37 -12.67 -15.15
CA SER A 190 8.09 -11.40 -15.01
C SER A 190 8.03 -10.65 -16.35
N GLN A 191 7.76 -9.35 -16.30
CA GLN A 191 7.83 -8.50 -17.49
C GLN A 191 8.30 -7.10 -17.15
N PHE A 192 8.99 -6.49 -18.10
CA PHE A 192 9.38 -5.09 -18.05
C PHE A 192 8.17 -4.20 -18.39
N ILE A 193 8.02 -3.09 -17.67
CA ILE A 193 7.02 -2.07 -17.97
C ILE A 193 7.55 -1.24 -19.15
N PRO A 194 6.80 -1.08 -20.23
CA PRO A 194 7.23 -0.27 -21.36
C PRO A 194 7.47 1.19 -20.96
N ASP A 195 8.44 1.84 -21.58
CA ASP A 195 8.58 3.28 -21.44
C ASP A 195 7.29 3.97 -21.91
N SER A 196 6.68 4.74 -21.03
CA SER A 196 5.66 5.66 -21.46
C SER A 196 6.32 6.75 -22.29
N LYS A 197 5.61 7.30 -23.29
CA LYS A 197 6.09 8.43 -24.08
C LYS A 197 6.11 9.74 -23.28
N ALA A 198 5.66 9.70 -22.03
CA ALA A 198 5.72 10.84 -21.12
C ALA A 198 7.17 11.10 -20.76
N LYS A 199 7.72 12.22 -21.23
CA LYS A 199 9.04 12.69 -20.84
C LYS A 199 8.88 13.60 -19.65
N HIS A 200 9.08 13.06 -18.46
CA HIS A 200 9.03 13.86 -17.25
C HIS A 200 10.45 14.22 -16.79
N SER A 201 10.70 15.50 -16.51
CA SER A 201 11.81 15.94 -15.69
C SER A 201 11.28 16.20 -14.29
N SER A 202 11.44 15.25 -13.38
CA SER A 202 10.98 15.44 -12.00
C SER A 202 11.89 16.44 -11.29
N SER A 203 11.31 17.46 -10.68
CA SER A 203 12.00 18.42 -9.84
C SER A 203 12.25 17.92 -8.42
N HIS A 204 11.74 16.72 -8.06
CA HIS A 204 11.74 16.21 -6.70
C HIS A 204 12.41 14.84 -6.54
N HIS A 205 12.95 14.26 -7.61
CA HIS A 205 13.76 13.07 -7.47
C HIS A 205 15.11 13.41 -6.85
N ASP A 206 15.48 12.73 -5.80
CA ASP A 206 16.70 12.80 -5.00
C ASP A 206 18.02 12.66 -5.81
N GLY A 207 18.12 13.35 -6.94
CA GLY A 207 19.27 13.30 -7.84
C GLY A 207 19.48 11.98 -8.55
N MET A 208 18.50 11.06 -8.49
CA MET A 208 18.59 9.80 -9.23
C MET A 208 18.44 10.02 -10.73
N PRO A 209 19.31 9.44 -11.56
CA PRO A 209 19.13 9.48 -13.00
C PRO A 209 17.81 8.81 -13.38
N ASN A 210 17.16 9.32 -14.43
CA ASN A 210 15.99 8.65 -15.00
C ASN A 210 16.40 7.27 -15.55
N LEU A 211 16.10 6.23 -14.80
CA LEU A 211 16.46 4.83 -15.09
C LEU A 211 15.35 4.10 -15.88
N GLY A 212 14.35 4.81 -16.39
CA GLY A 212 13.16 4.21 -17.01
C GLY A 212 12.00 4.06 -16.04
N PRO A 213 11.00 3.20 -16.34
CA PRO A 213 9.83 2.98 -15.50
C PRO A 213 10.19 2.62 -14.05
N GLN A 214 9.45 3.19 -13.11
CA GLN A 214 9.59 2.93 -11.67
C GLN A 214 8.23 2.54 -11.08
N PRO A 215 7.83 1.25 -11.25
CA PRO A 215 6.57 0.77 -10.70
C PRO A 215 6.54 0.84 -9.18
N GLN A 216 5.43 1.36 -8.66
CA GLN A 216 5.16 1.59 -7.25
C GLN A 216 4.01 0.69 -6.78
N ASP A 217 2.98 1.27 -6.17
CA ASP A 217 1.88 0.49 -5.60
C ASP A 217 1.16 -0.36 -6.66
N VAL A 218 0.66 -1.50 -6.21
CA VAL A 218 -0.13 -2.45 -7.00
C VAL A 218 -1.48 -2.64 -6.32
N LYS A 219 -2.57 -2.65 -7.12
CA LYS A 219 -3.91 -2.85 -6.61
C LYS A 219 -4.75 -3.69 -7.55
N ILE A 220 -5.46 -4.70 -7.02
CA ILE A 220 -6.43 -5.47 -7.80
C ILE A 220 -7.76 -4.71 -7.91
N SER A 221 -8.44 -4.79 -9.07
CA SER A 221 -9.80 -4.28 -9.24
C SER A 221 -10.80 -5.00 -8.33
N PRO A 222 -11.94 -4.37 -7.99
CA PRO A 222 -12.96 -5.02 -7.18
C PRO A 222 -13.43 -6.36 -7.74
N ASP A 223 -13.59 -6.48 -9.04
CA ASP A 223 -14.00 -7.72 -9.71
C ASP A 223 -12.89 -8.76 -9.87
N GLY A 224 -11.68 -8.45 -9.40
CA GLY A 224 -10.53 -9.34 -9.44
C GLY A 224 -9.94 -9.59 -10.82
N LYS A 225 -10.31 -8.80 -11.84
CA LYS A 225 -9.92 -9.06 -13.23
C LYS A 225 -8.79 -8.19 -13.76
N THR A 226 -8.41 -7.14 -13.01
CA THR A 226 -7.41 -6.17 -13.47
C THR A 226 -6.50 -5.77 -12.33
N PHE A 227 -5.19 -5.83 -12.54
CA PHE A 227 -4.22 -5.18 -11.67
C PHE A 227 -3.94 -3.76 -12.17
N TYR A 228 -3.90 -2.82 -11.26
CA TYR A 228 -3.43 -1.45 -11.48
C TYR A 228 -2.05 -1.33 -10.86
N ILE A 229 -1.11 -0.78 -11.59
CA ILE A 229 0.29 -0.60 -11.18
C ILE A 229 0.62 0.89 -11.35
N ALA A 230 0.92 1.59 -10.28
CA ALA A 230 1.41 2.94 -10.37
C ALA A 230 2.83 2.95 -10.93
N ASP A 231 3.15 3.96 -11.74
CA ASP A 231 4.51 4.12 -12.29
C ASP A 231 4.92 5.58 -12.18
N MET A 232 5.82 5.83 -11.26
CA MET A 232 6.24 7.18 -10.87
C MET A 232 6.91 7.93 -12.04
N MET A 233 7.70 7.24 -12.85
CA MET A 233 8.43 7.86 -13.97
C MET A 233 7.63 7.94 -15.26
N SER A 234 6.52 7.20 -15.35
CA SER A 234 5.62 7.23 -16.51
C SER A 234 4.47 8.24 -16.35
N ASP A 235 4.35 8.91 -15.21
CA ASP A 235 3.29 9.89 -14.92
C ASP A 235 1.87 9.32 -15.00
N GLY A 236 1.73 8.08 -14.58
CA GLY A 236 0.46 7.40 -14.67
C GLY A 236 0.46 6.00 -14.07
N ILE A 237 -0.51 5.25 -14.48
CA ILE A 237 -0.68 3.87 -14.06
C ILE A 237 -0.77 2.94 -15.26
N TRP A 238 -0.44 1.69 -15.02
CA TRP A 238 -0.63 0.61 -15.97
C TRP A 238 -1.76 -0.29 -15.49
N THR A 239 -2.60 -0.75 -16.40
CA THR A 239 -3.56 -1.82 -16.14
C THR A 239 -3.07 -3.11 -16.78
N MET A 240 -3.25 -4.21 -16.06
CA MET A 240 -2.90 -5.55 -16.52
C MET A 240 -4.06 -6.51 -16.26
N PRO A 241 -4.64 -7.15 -17.28
CA PRO A 241 -5.64 -8.19 -17.06
C PRO A 241 -5.10 -9.34 -16.21
N ALA A 242 -5.87 -9.77 -15.21
CA ALA A 242 -5.57 -10.97 -14.43
C ALA A 242 -5.92 -12.25 -15.24
N PRO A 243 -5.16 -13.35 -15.11
CA PRO A 243 -4.00 -13.52 -14.24
C PRO A 243 -2.74 -12.77 -14.69
N TRP A 244 -2.46 -12.70 -15.99
CA TRP A 244 -1.28 -12.05 -16.57
C TRP A 244 -1.55 -11.68 -18.03
N GLY A 245 -1.41 -10.40 -18.34
CA GLY A 245 -1.78 -9.90 -19.67
C GLY A 245 -0.96 -8.70 -20.12
N LYS A 246 -1.37 -8.14 -21.26
CA LYS A 246 -0.72 -6.95 -21.83
C LYS A 246 -1.01 -5.72 -20.98
N LEU A 247 0.03 -4.93 -20.71
CA LEU A 247 -0.08 -3.65 -20.05
C LEU A 247 -0.74 -2.60 -20.95
N THR A 248 -1.66 -1.83 -20.36
CA THR A 248 -2.28 -0.66 -20.99
C THR A 248 -2.09 0.56 -20.10
N TYR A 249 -1.62 1.66 -20.66
CA TYR A 249 -1.28 2.87 -19.94
C TYR A 249 -2.49 3.81 -19.78
N ILE A 250 -2.58 4.44 -18.60
CA ILE A 250 -3.53 5.51 -18.27
C ILE A 250 -2.74 6.66 -17.63
N ASN A 251 -2.79 7.85 -18.26
CA ASN A 251 -2.20 9.05 -17.67
C ASN A 251 -3.02 9.52 -16.46
N THR A 252 -2.36 9.84 -15.35
CA THR A 252 -2.99 10.34 -14.12
C THR A 252 -2.41 11.67 -13.65
N GLY A 253 -1.11 11.76 -13.57
CA GLY A 253 -0.36 12.92 -13.13
C GLY A 253 1.07 12.55 -12.81
N PHE A 254 1.91 13.56 -12.60
CA PHE A 254 3.34 13.37 -12.38
C PHE A 254 3.65 12.68 -11.07
N GLY A 255 4.48 11.65 -11.11
CA GLY A 255 4.90 10.90 -9.96
C GLY A 255 3.81 10.00 -9.36
N ALA A 256 3.03 9.29 -10.20
CA ALA A 256 1.99 8.38 -9.71
C ALA A 256 2.59 7.31 -8.76
N HIS A 257 2.02 7.20 -7.53
CA HIS A 257 2.66 6.42 -6.48
C HIS A 257 1.71 5.48 -5.74
N GLY A 258 0.84 5.97 -4.86
CA GLY A 258 -0.07 5.17 -4.03
C GLY A 258 -1.43 4.94 -4.69
N LEU A 259 -2.00 3.76 -4.49
CA LEU A 259 -3.29 3.32 -5.05
C LEU A 259 -4.23 2.88 -3.92
N TYR A 260 -5.44 3.46 -3.85
CA TYR A 260 -6.39 3.17 -2.78
C TYR A 260 -7.81 3.04 -3.33
N VAL A 261 -8.53 2.01 -2.89
CA VAL A 261 -9.91 1.77 -3.31
C VAL A 261 -10.87 2.49 -2.36
N THR A 262 -11.86 3.18 -2.92
CA THR A 262 -12.93 3.81 -2.12
C THR A 262 -13.79 2.76 -1.43
N ARG A 263 -14.44 3.12 -0.31
CA ARG A 263 -15.22 2.16 0.50
C ARG A 263 -16.45 1.58 -0.20
N ASP A 264 -16.93 2.25 -1.24
CA ASP A 264 -17.98 1.74 -2.15
C ASP A 264 -17.43 0.80 -3.24
N ALA A 265 -16.11 0.65 -3.31
CA ALA A 265 -15.39 -0.13 -4.32
C ALA A 265 -15.70 0.33 -5.77
N GLN A 266 -16.04 1.62 -5.99
CA GLN A 266 -16.35 2.14 -7.31
C GLN A 266 -15.17 2.88 -7.95
N LYS A 267 -14.23 3.40 -7.12
CA LYS A 267 -13.19 4.30 -7.58
C LYS A 267 -11.82 3.92 -7.03
N LEU A 268 -10.79 4.24 -7.80
CA LEU A 268 -9.40 4.16 -7.39
C LEU A 268 -8.86 5.57 -7.17
N ILE A 269 -8.30 5.81 -6.00
CA ILE A 269 -7.59 7.03 -5.61
C ILE A 269 -6.12 6.81 -5.95
N ILE A 270 -5.53 7.74 -6.70
CA ILE A 270 -4.15 7.67 -7.18
C ILE A 270 -3.42 8.92 -6.71
N THR A 271 -2.37 8.77 -5.92
CA THR A 271 -1.53 9.90 -5.53
C THR A 271 -0.52 10.22 -6.63
N ASN A 272 -0.35 11.51 -6.93
CA ASN A 272 0.64 12.00 -7.91
C ASN A 272 1.63 12.89 -7.16
N ARG A 273 2.74 12.28 -6.72
CA ARG A 273 3.71 12.87 -5.79
C ARG A 273 4.31 14.18 -6.29
N ASP A 274 4.70 14.20 -7.57
CA ASP A 274 5.41 15.34 -8.16
C ASP A 274 4.47 16.40 -8.76
N ASP A 275 3.18 16.11 -8.79
CA ASP A 275 2.13 16.99 -9.31
C ASP A 275 1.30 17.64 -8.20
N SER A 276 1.61 17.39 -6.93
CA SER A 276 0.81 17.88 -5.80
C SER A 276 -0.68 17.56 -5.95
N SER A 277 -1.02 16.40 -6.49
CA SER A 277 -2.42 16.08 -6.83
C SER A 277 -2.83 14.65 -6.49
N ILE A 278 -4.13 14.44 -6.49
CA ILE A 278 -4.78 13.15 -6.38
C ILE A 278 -5.70 12.98 -7.58
N SER A 279 -5.57 11.89 -8.31
CA SER A 279 -6.47 11.53 -9.40
C SER A 279 -7.46 10.48 -8.95
N ILE A 280 -8.69 10.56 -9.44
CA ILE A 280 -9.77 9.62 -9.16
C ILE A 280 -10.12 8.89 -10.45
N LEU A 281 -9.93 7.58 -10.47
CA LEU A 281 -10.30 6.72 -11.59
C LEU A 281 -11.58 5.97 -11.25
N GLN A 282 -12.50 5.89 -12.19
CA GLN A 282 -13.71 5.07 -12.08
C GLN A 282 -13.43 3.68 -12.62
N PHE A 283 -13.72 2.62 -11.84
CA PHE A 283 -13.43 1.24 -12.25
C PHE A 283 -14.27 0.74 -13.42
N SER A 284 -15.49 1.24 -13.59
CA SER A 284 -16.42 0.74 -14.61
C SER A 284 -15.95 0.96 -16.06
N ASP A 285 -15.16 2.02 -16.30
CA ASP A 285 -14.70 2.39 -17.65
C ASP A 285 -13.22 2.82 -17.71
N ASN A 286 -12.50 2.71 -16.59
CA ASN A 286 -11.10 3.10 -16.43
C ASN A 286 -10.80 4.57 -16.78
N LYS A 287 -11.76 5.49 -16.57
CA LYS A 287 -11.56 6.91 -16.82
C LYS A 287 -11.18 7.67 -15.56
N ILE A 288 -10.30 8.65 -15.73
CA ILE A 288 -10.05 9.68 -14.72
C ILE A 288 -11.24 10.64 -14.73
N ILE A 289 -11.97 10.65 -13.60
CA ILE A 289 -13.18 11.48 -13.43
C ILE A 289 -12.93 12.75 -12.63
N ALA A 290 -11.83 12.81 -11.89
CA ALA A 290 -11.41 14.00 -11.16
C ALA A 290 -9.89 14.02 -10.98
N LYS A 291 -9.34 15.22 -10.87
CA LYS A 291 -7.95 15.48 -10.44
C LYS A 291 -7.94 16.66 -9.48
N TRP A 292 -7.60 16.40 -8.24
CA TRP A 292 -7.63 17.37 -7.15
C TRP A 292 -6.23 17.84 -6.80
N LYS A 293 -6.00 19.14 -6.81
CA LYS A 293 -4.73 19.73 -6.37
C LYS A 293 -4.75 19.92 -4.85
N ILE A 294 -3.69 19.46 -4.20
CA ILE A 294 -3.44 19.75 -2.78
C ILE A 294 -2.70 21.09 -2.71
N PRO A 295 -3.19 22.08 -1.94
CA PRO A 295 -2.58 23.42 -1.89
C PRO A 295 -1.11 23.40 -1.42
N GLY A 296 -0.31 24.26 -2.02
CA GLY A 296 1.12 24.42 -1.76
C GLY A 296 1.98 23.42 -2.56
N ASN A 297 3.26 23.33 -2.21
CA ASN A 297 4.20 22.36 -2.76
C ASN A 297 4.06 21.05 -2.02
N SER A 298 2.91 20.40 -2.13
CA SER A 298 2.66 19.11 -1.48
C SER A 298 3.24 17.97 -2.31
N SER A 299 3.59 16.89 -1.64
CA SER A 299 4.12 15.68 -2.27
C SER A 299 3.32 14.45 -1.79
N PRO A 300 2.02 14.33 -2.19
CA PRO A 300 1.16 13.26 -1.72
C PRO A 300 1.74 11.90 -2.09
N ASP A 301 1.98 11.10 -1.08
CA ASP A 301 2.73 9.86 -1.19
C ASP A 301 1.84 8.66 -0.88
N MET A 302 1.89 8.15 0.34
CA MET A 302 1.14 6.99 0.79
C MET A 302 0.09 7.37 1.83
N GLY A 303 -1.05 6.66 1.83
CA GLY A 303 -2.17 7.06 2.67
C GLY A 303 -3.14 5.94 3.05
N GLY A 304 -4.36 6.35 3.34
CA GLY A 304 -5.47 5.44 3.63
C GLY A 304 -6.80 6.17 3.66
N VAL A 305 -7.84 5.47 3.22
CA VAL A 305 -9.23 5.97 3.28
C VAL A 305 -9.74 5.86 4.71
N SER A 306 -10.42 6.91 5.21
CA SER A 306 -11.09 6.88 6.51
C SER A 306 -12.10 5.71 6.61
N ALA A 307 -12.40 5.29 7.83
CA ALA A 307 -13.29 4.15 8.03
C ALA A 307 -14.72 4.38 7.52
N ASP A 308 -15.18 5.62 7.57
CA ASP A 308 -16.49 6.04 7.06
C ASP A 308 -16.52 6.26 5.54
N GLY A 309 -15.35 6.28 4.89
CA GLY A 309 -15.22 6.51 3.45
C GLY A 309 -15.28 7.97 3.00
N ASN A 310 -15.38 8.93 3.93
CA ASN A 310 -15.60 10.34 3.59
C ASN A 310 -14.31 11.12 3.30
N SER A 311 -13.16 10.61 3.76
CA SER A 311 -11.90 11.32 3.57
C SER A 311 -10.74 10.38 3.28
N PHE A 312 -9.71 10.94 2.67
CA PHE A 312 -8.44 10.29 2.41
C PHE A 312 -7.33 10.99 3.18
N TRP A 313 -6.59 10.21 3.97
CA TRP A 313 -5.40 10.68 4.67
C TRP A 313 -4.17 10.33 3.85
N VAL A 314 -3.27 11.28 3.64
CA VAL A 314 -2.08 11.06 2.81
C VAL A 314 -0.88 11.79 3.41
N SER A 315 0.28 11.15 3.36
CA SER A 315 1.55 11.76 3.73
C SER A 315 2.05 12.67 2.61
N GLY A 316 2.69 13.78 2.99
CA GLY A 316 3.45 14.64 2.11
C GLY A 316 4.94 14.42 2.38
N ARG A 317 5.55 13.51 1.64
CA ARG A 317 6.89 12.97 1.92
C ARG A 317 7.97 14.04 2.01
N TYR A 318 7.96 15.00 1.08
CA TYR A 318 9.01 16.01 0.97
C TYR A 318 8.66 17.34 1.65
N ASP A 319 7.40 17.56 2.01
CA ASP A 319 6.94 18.78 2.69
C ASP A 319 6.61 18.57 4.19
N ASN A 320 6.92 17.38 4.73
CA ASN A 320 6.85 17.06 6.15
C ASN A 320 5.47 17.35 6.76
N ALA A 321 4.44 16.90 6.10
CA ALA A 321 3.05 17.06 6.54
C ALA A 321 2.23 15.81 6.24
N ILE A 322 1.07 15.70 6.89
CA ILE A 322 -0.01 14.81 6.47
C ILE A 322 -1.23 15.66 6.13
N TYR A 323 -2.02 15.18 5.20
CA TYR A 323 -3.21 15.85 4.70
C TYR A 323 -4.42 14.96 4.89
N GLN A 324 -5.56 15.56 5.22
CA GLN A 324 -6.86 14.93 5.13
C GLN A 324 -7.64 15.65 4.02
N ILE A 325 -8.08 14.90 3.02
CA ILE A 325 -8.76 15.37 1.83
C ILE A 325 -10.17 14.81 1.79
N SER A 326 -11.16 15.62 1.49
CA SER A 326 -12.54 15.18 1.26
C SER A 326 -12.61 14.28 0.03
N LEU A 327 -13.28 13.14 0.12
CA LEU A 327 -13.53 12.25 -1.04
C LEU A 327 -14.82 12.63 -1.80
N GLU A 328 -15.56 13.63 -1.35
CA GLU A 328 -16.70 14.17 -2.06
C GLU A 328 -16.27 15.08 -3.22
N ASP A 329 -15.37 16.03 -2.94
CA ASP A 329 -14.99 17.12 -3.86
C ASP A 329 -13.48 17.42 -3.93
N GLY A 330 -12.67 16.74 -3.12
CA GLY A 330 -11.22 16.90 -3.10
C GLY A 330 -10.70 18.11 -2.31
N HIS A 331 -11.53 18.81 -1.55
CA HIS A 331 -11.04 19.93 -0.76
C HIS A 331 -10.15 19.47 0.40
N LEU A 332 -9.18 20.31 0.76
CA LEU A 332 -8.31 20.09 1.91
C LEU A 332 -9.09 20.34 3.21
N ILE A 333 -9.33 19.27 3.98
CA ILE A 333 -9.95 19.36 5.31
C ILE A 333 -8.92 19.82 6.34
N LYS A 334 -7.73 19.20 6.32
CA LYS A 334 -6.69 19.50 7.31
C LYS A 334 -5.29 19.24 6.76
N LYS A 335 -4.34 20.11 7.12
CA LYS A 335 -2.90 19.89 7.02
C LYS A 335 -2.31 19.84 8.42
N ILE A 336 -1.48 18.84 8.70
CA ILE A 336 -0.79 18.66 9.99
C ILE A 336 0.70 18.53 9.71
N LYS A 337 1.52 19.36 10.37
CA LYS A 337 2.98 19.24 10.31
C LYS A 337 3.44 18.00 11.07
N THR A 338 4.36 17.26 10.47
CA THR A 338 4.97 16.05 11.05
C THR A 338 6.46 16.23 11.30
N ASP A 339 7.11 15.19 11.81
CA ASP A 339 8.56 15.00 11.69
C ASP A 339 8.95 14.80 10.21
N LYS A 340 10.26 14.68 9.92
CA LYS A 340 10.78 14.69 8.55
C LYS A 340 10.55 13.34 7.82
N GLY A 341 10.09 13.45 6.58
CA GLY A 341 9.92 12.34 5.65
C GLY A 341 8.77 11.40 6.02
N PRO A 342 7.53 11.90 6.26
CA PRO A 342 6.39 11.00 6.45
C PRO A 342 6.16 10.15 5.20
N HIS A 343 5.86 8.84 5.38
CA HIS A 343 5.68 7.91 4.28
C HIS A 343 4.41 7.06 4.45
N GLY A 344 4.51 5.75 4.45
CA GLY A 344 3.39 4.82 4.46
C GLY A 344 2.55 4.87 5.74
N LEU A 345 1.74 5.92 5.89
CA LEU A 345 0.87 6.09 7.04
C LEU A 345 -0.27 5.05 7.08
N ALA A 346 -0.70 4.69 8.27
CA ALA A 346 -1.87 3.84 8.48
C ALA A 346 -2.99 4.62 9.17
N VAL A 347 -4.15 4.66 8.52
CA VAL A 347 -5.42 5.08 9.14
C VAL A 347 -5.99 3.89 9.88
N TRP A 348 -6.29 4.00 11.16
CA TRP A 348 -6.68 2.87 11.98
C TRP A 348 -7.82 3.22 12.95
N PRO A 349 -8.80 2.30 13.22
CA PRO A 349 -8.97 1.01 12.56
C PRO A 349 -9.54 1.13 11.14
N GLN A 350 -9.36 0.06 10.36
CA GLN A 350 -9.89 -0.06 9.01
C GLN A 350 -11.10 -1.01 8.99
N PRO A 351 -12.14 -0.76 8.15
CA PRO A 351 -13.14 -1.76 7.81
C PRO A 351 -12.51 -2.98 7.15
N GLY A 352 -13.18 -4.12 7.24
CA GLY A 352 -12.71 -5.38 6.69
C GLY A 352 -12.58 -6.47 7.74
N ARG A 353 -12.34 -7.71 7.30
CA ARG A 353 -12.27 -8.92 8.17
C ARG A 353 -10.84 -9.25 8.60
N TYR A 354 -9.89 -9.04 7.72
CA TYR A 354 -8.46 -9.30 7.93
C TYR A 354 -7.63 -8.39 7.04
N SER A 355 -6.38 -8.21 7.40
CA SER A 355 -5.44 -7.39 6.64
C SER A 355 -4.51 -8.25 5.78
N LEU A 356 -4.28 -7.84 4.55
CA LEU A 356 -3.19 -8.36 3.72
C LEU A 356 -1.88 -7.59 3.91
N GLY A 357 -1.86 -6.61 4.80
CA GLY A 357 -0.67 -5.83 5.13
C GLY A 357 -0.61 -4.47 4.43
N HIS A 358 0.59 -4.03 4.09
CA HIS A 358 0.88 -2.69 3.58
C HIS A 358 0.26 -1.60 4.46
N THR A 359 -0.24 -0.49 3.94
CA THR A 359 -0.90 0.57 4.70
C THR A 359 -2.36 0.25 5.07
N GLY A 360 -2.77 -1.01 4.99
CA GLY A 360 -4.12 -1.49 5.31
C GLY A 360 -4.90 -1.94 4.09
N ILE A 361 -4.33 -2.88 3.32
CA ILE A 361 -5.10 -3.63 2.32
C ILE A 361 -5.98 -4.61 3.10
N MET A 362 -7.28 -4.35 3.10
CA MET A 362 -8.26 -5.16 3.83
C MET A 362 -9.03 -6.08 2.88
N ARG A 363 -9.61 -7.14 3.44
CA ARG A 363 -10.51 -8.05 2.72
C ARG A 363 -11.68 -8.48 3.61
#